data_fa85e5818899faa1709e4cb3451a409c
#
_entry.id   fa85e5818899faa1709e4cb3451a409c
#
_cell.length_a   1.000
_cell.length_b   1.000
_cell.length_c   1.000
_cell.angle_alpha   90.00
_cell.angle_beta   90.00
_cell.angle_gamma   90.00
#
_symmetry.space_group_name_H-M   'P 1'
#
loop_
_entity.id
_entity.type
_entity.pdbx_description
1 polymer ?
#
loop_
_entity_poly.entity_id
_entity_poly.type
_entity_poly.pdbx_seq_one_letter_code
_entity_poly.pdbx_strand_id
1 'polypeptide(L)'
;MEITKYPEHLAIIMDGNGRWAKKQGLLRALGHEKGAQSVRQVLEYCVEHHIPYLTLYAFSTENWNRPALEVKALMELLVKFLRKEADELDKNNVRLNMIGNLEKFPEKVKNTLVGVIDRLKHNTGTTLTLALSYGAREELLTTIKRIAQQVEQQQLKVDAINEDIIQQHLYTCDLPNVDLLIRTSGEYRISNFLLWQIAYAELYFTDVLWPDFTKKHLEEALISYQNRERRFGKISEQLK
;
A
#
# COMPACT_ATOMS: atom_id res chain seq x y z
N MET A 1 -13.17 15.52 17.69
CA MET A 1 -12.54 14.57 18.66
C MET A 1 -11.06 14.57 18.34
N GLU A 2 -10.21 14.72 19.32
CA GLU A 2 -8.76 14.71 19.11
C GLU A 2 -8.28 13.27 18.85
N ILE A 3 -7.36 13.11 17.88
CA ILE A 3 -6.77 11.82 17.56
C ILE A 3 -5.49 11.69 18.39
N THR A 4 -5.48 10.70 19.28
CA THR A 4 -4.37 10.44 20.22
C THR A 4 -3.67 9.11 19.94
N LYS A 5 -4.24 8.25 19.08
CA LYS A 5 -3.69 6.95 18.72
C LYS A 5 -3.66 6.79 17.20
N TYR A 6 -2.47 6.72 16.65
CA TYR A 6 -2.22 6.49 15.22
C TYR A 6 -1.79 5.04 14.95
N PRO A 7 -2.10 4.48 13.76
CA PRO A 7 -1.53 3.20 13.34
C PRO A 7 -0.02 3.36 13.07
N GLU A 8 0.76 2.34 13.35
CA GLU A 8 2.15 2.27 12.89
C GLU A 8 2.18 2.06 11.38
N HIS A 9 1.33 1.17 10.85
CA HIS A 9 1.24 0.89 9.42
C HIS A 9 -0.19 1.07 8.90
N LEU A 10 -0.36 2.10 8.07
CA LEU A 10 -1.58 2.39 7.34
C LEU A 10 -1.50 1.82 5.93
N ALA A 11 -2.49 1.04 5.50
CA ALA A 11 -2.63 0.55 4.13
C ALA A 11 -3.91 1.05 3.48
N ILE A 12 -3.88 1.41 2.19
CA ILE A 12 -5.06 1.95 1.49
C ILE A 12 -5.27 1.28 0.13
N ILE A 13 -6.50 0.79 -0.08
CA ILE A 13 -7.00 0.38 -1.39
C ILE A 13 -7.71 1.59 -2.02
N MET A 14 -7.04 2.22 -2.98
CA MET A 14 -7.44 3.46 -3.65
C MET A 14 -8.46 3.19 -4.77
N ASP A 15 -9.68 2.79 -4.40
CA ASP A 15 -10.72 2.44 -5.35
C ASP A 15 -11.64 3.64 -5.67
N GLY A 16 -12.22 3.64 -6.88
CA GLY A 16 -13.22 4.63 -7.30
C GLY A 16 -12.76 5.62 -8.36
N ASN A 17 -11.50 5.66 -8.76
CA ASN A 17 -10.98 6.61 -9.76
C ASN A 17 -11.79 6.60 -11.06
N GLY A 18 -12.06 5.42 -11.62
CA GLY A 18 -12.85 5.29 -12.85
C GLY A 18 -14.33 5.63 -12.68
N ARG A 19 -14.92 5.32 -11.52
CA ARG A 19 -16.31 5.69 -11.21
C ARG A 19 -16.46 7.20 -11.05
N TRP A 20 -15.50 7.83 -10.40
CA TRP A 20 -15.44 9.29 -10.26
C TRP A 20 -15.39 9.96 -11.64
N ALA A 21 -14.48 9.56 -12.51
CA ALA A 21 -14.37 10.10 -13.87
C ALA A 21 -15.67 9.94 -14.67
N LYS A 22 -16.30 8.75 -14.59
CA LYS A 22 -17.58 8.49 -15.24
C LYS A 22 -18.70 9.40 -14.74
N LYS A 23 -18.78 9.66 -13.43
CA LYS A 23 -19.76 10.59 -12.83
C LYS A 23 -19.59 12.03 -13.35
N GLN A 24 -18.36 12.40 -13.70
CA GLN A 24 -18.03 13.74 -14.26
C GLN A 24 -18.07 13.78 -15.79
N GLY A 25 -18.43 12.70 -16.47
CA GLY A 25 -18.39 12.64 -17.94
C GLY A 25 -16.96 12.62 -18.51
N LEU A 26 -15.95 12.26 -17.72
CA LEU A 26 -14.53 12.31 -18.06
C LEU A 26 -13.97 10.92 -18.41
N LEU A 27 -12.83 10.92 -19.10
CA LEU A 27 -12.05 9.70 -19.33
C LEU A 27 -11.50 9.15 -18.00
N ARG A 28 -11.44 7.83 -17.87
CA ARG A 28 -10.96 7.13 -16.65
C ARG A 28 -9.56 7.58 -16.19
N ALA A 29 -8.68 7.90 -17.15
CA ALA A 29 -7.33 8.39 -16.87
C ALA A 29 -7.32 9.68 -16.04
N LEU A 30 -8.27 10.59 -16.27
CA LEU A 30 -8.40 11.84 -15.51
C LEU A 30 -8.83 11.59 -14.04
N GLY A 31 -9.59 10.52 -13.80
CA GLY A 31 -9.89 10.09 -12.43
C GLY A 31 -8.63 9.64 -11.67
N HIS A 32 -7.74 8.91 -12.33
CA HIS A 32 -6.44 8.52 -11.74
C HIS A 32 -5.52 9.73 -11.52
N GLU A 33 -5.50 10.68 -12.46
CA GLU A 33 -4.72 11.92 -12.29
C GLU A 33 -5.25 12.76 -11.10
N LYS A 34 -6.57 12.84 -10.94
CA LYS A 34 -7.19 13.48 -9.77
C LYS A 34 -6.87 12.71 -8.48
N GLY A 35 -6.92 11.39 -8.53
CA GLY A 35 -6.58 10.52 -7.38
C GLY A 35 -5.14 10.68 -6.89
N ALA A 36 -4.20 11.10 -7.74
CA ALA A 36 -2.84 11.43 -7.33
C ALA A 36 -2.78 12.63 -6.33
N GLN A 37 -3.77 13.53 -6.37
CA GLN A 37 -3.88 14.62 -5.40
C GLN A 37 -4.28 14.09 -4.02
N SER A 38 -5.15 13.06 -3.96
CA SER A 38 -5.53 12.41 -2.71
C SER A 38 -4.35 11.63 -2.11
N VAL A 39 -3.49 11.02 -2.95
CA VAL A 39 -2.22 10.39 -2.48
C VAL A 39 -1.37 11.41 -1.75
N ARG A 40 -1.18 12.60 -2.35
CA ARG A 40 -0.38 13.68 -1.73
C ARG A 40 -0.96 14.09 -0.37
N GLN A 41 -2.27 14.38 -0.29
CA GLN A 41 -2.93 14.80 0.95
C GLN A 41 -2.79 13.77 2.06
N VAL A 42 -2.95 12.48 1.74
CA VAL A 42 -2.80 11.38 2.71
C VAL A 42 -1.36 11.27 3.17
N LEU A 43 -0.39 11.34 2.25
CA LEU A 43 1.03 11.25 2.59
C LEU A 43 1.48 12.45 3.43
N GLU A 44 1.09 13.68 3.07
CA GLU A 44 1.34 14.87 3.87
C GLU A 44 0.80 14.70 5.30
N TYR A 45 -0.42 14.18 5.44
CA TYR A 45 -1.00 13.90 6.75
C TYR A 45 -0.18 12.86 7.53
N CYS A 46 0.28 11.79 6.88
CA CYS A 46 1.12 10.79 7.52
C CYS A 46 2.44 11.38 8.02
N VAL A 47 3.07 12.26 7.22
CA VAL A 47 4.30 12.96 7.61
C VAL A 47 4.06 13.91 8.78
N GLU A 48 3.01 14.74 8.71
CA GLU A 48 2.64 15.72 9.76
C GLU A 48 2.36 15.05 11.11
N HIS A 49 1.78 13.83 11.09
CA HIS A 49 1.39 13.09 12.30
C HIS A 49 2.32 11.90 12.62
N HIS A 50 3.49 11.83 11.98
CA HIS A 50 4.52 10.83 12.23
C HIS A 50 4.02 9.38 12.11
N ILE A 51 3.12 9.09 11.16
CA ILE A 51 2.73 7.72 10.82
C ILE A 51 3.88 7.07 10.04
N PRO A 52 4.55 6.03 10.60
CA PRO A 52 5.82 5.57 10.04
C PRO A 52 5.70 4.89 8.68
N TYR A 53 4.60 4.14 8.44
CA TYR A 53 4.44 3.34 7.23
C TYR A 53 3.10 3.58 6.56
N LEU A 54 3.14 3.90 5.26
CA LEU A 54 1.98 4.03 4.38
C LEU A 54 2.15 3.13 3.18
N THR A 55 1.26 2.13 3.01
CA THR A 55 1.24 1.27 1.82
C THR A 55 0.01 1.56 0.96
N LEU A 56 0.23 1.88 -0.31
CA LEU A 56 -0.82 2.21 -1.27
C LEU A 56 -0.95 1.12 -2.34
N TYR A 57 -2.17 0.59 -2.55
CA TYR A 57 -2.46 -0.35 -3.63
C TYR A 57 -2.59 0.39 -4.96
N ALA A 58 -1.47 0.62 -5.62
CA ALA A 58 -1.41 1.46 -6.81
C ALA A 58 -1.71 0.67 -8.11
N PHE A 59 -1.28 -0.61 -8.20
CA PHE A 59 -1.52 -1.45 -9.37
C PHE A 59 -1.51 -2.94 -9.00
N SER A 60 -2.66 -3.62 -9.13
CA SER A 60 -2.75 -5.04 -8.84
C SER A 60 -2.32 -5.93 -10.02
N THR A 61 -2.01 -7.20 -9.74
CA THR A 61 -1.74 -8.20 -10.80
C THR A 61 -2.91 -8.34 -11.77
N GLU A 62 -4.14 -8.23 -11.30
CA GLU A 62 -5.35 -8.30 -12.11
C GLU A 62 -5.54 -7.10 -13.03
N ASN A 63 -4.93 -5.94 -12.72
CA ASN A 63 -5.03 -4.74 -13.54
C ASN A 63 -4.36 -4.86 -14.91
N TRP A 64 -3.46 -5.83 -15.10
CA TRP A 64 -2.89 -6.14 -16.42
C TRP A 64 -3.96 -6.61 -17.41
N ASN A 65 -5.11 -7.11 -16.96
CA ASN A 65 -6.24 -7.51 -17.79
C ASN A 65 -7.11 -6.32 -18.28
N ARG A 66 -6.79 -5.10 -17.88
CA ARG A 66 -7.46 -3.89 -18.36
C ARG A 66 -7.10 -3.59 -19.82
N PRO A 67 -7.90 -2.77 -20.52
CA PRO A 67 -7.55 -2.33 -21.87
C PRO A 67 -6.13 -1.76 -21.94
N ALA A 68 -5.36 -2.12 -22.95
CA ALA A 68 -3.93 -1.77 -23.09
C ALA A 68 -3.69 -0.23 -23.01
N LEU A 69 -4.61 0.56 -23.56
CA LEU A 69 -4.54 2.03 -23.48
C LEU A 69 -4.68 2.54 -22.04
N GLU A 70 -5.53 1.92 -21.22
CA GLU A 70 -5.66 2.27 -19.79
C GLU A 70 -4.38 1.91 -19.03
N VAL A 71 -3.85 0.70 -19.25
CA VAL A 71 -2.60 0.26 -18.63
C VAL A 71 -1.45 1.21 -19.00
N LYS A 72 -1.31 1.56 -20.28
CA LYS A 72 -0.30 2.51 -20.74
C LYS A 72 -0.43 3.88 -20.05
N ALA A 73 -1.64 4.42 -19.97
CA ALA A 73 -1.90 5.71 -19.30
C ALA A 73 -1.54 5.66 -17.81
N LEU A 74 -1.82 4.53 -17.12
CA LEU A 74 -1.43 4.35 -15.72
C LEU A 74 0.09 4.29 -15.53
N MET A 75 0.83 3.66 -16.44
CA MET A 75 2.30 3.63 -16.42
C MET A 75 2.90 5.02 -16.64
N GLU A 76 2.34 5.79 -17.59
CA GLU A 76 2.76 7.18 -17.85
C GLU A 76 2.47 8.08 -16.63
N LEU A 77 1.30 7.91 -15.99
CA LEU A 77 0.94 8.64 -14.79
C LEU A 77 1.88 8.32 -13.62
N LEU A 78 2.24 7.05 -13.43
CA LEU A 78 3.19 6.62 -12.40
C LEU A 78 4.55 7.31 -12.61
N VAL A 79 5.08 7.30 -13.83
CA VAL A 79 6.35 7.99 -14.15
C VAL A 79 6.25 9.50 -13.90
N LYS A 80 5.14 10.12 -14.33
CA LYS A 80 4.88 11.56 -14.11
C LYS A 80 4.84 11.88 -12.61
N PHE A 81 4.14 11.06 -11.82
CA PHE A 81 4.04 11.21 -10.37
C PHE A 81 5.42 11.09 -9.71
N LEU A 82 6.15 10.01 -9.97
CA LEU A 82 7.47 9.78 -9.37
C LEU A 82 8.44 10.93 -9.64
N ARG A 83 8.48 11.42 -10.89
CA ARG A 83 9.38 12.53 -11.25
C ARG A 83 8.99 13.86 -10.62
N LYS A 84 7.68 14.12 -10.54
CA LYS A 84 7.16 15.37 -10.00
C LYS A 84 7.30 15.44 -8.48
N GLU A 85 7.09 14.31 -7.80
CA GLU A 85 7.05 14.27 -6.34
C GLU A 85 8.42 13.99 -5.70
N ALA A 86 9.41 13.50 -6.45
CA ALA A 86 10.70 13.08 -5.89
C ALA A 86 11.37 14.16 -5.03
N ASP A 87 11.36 15.42 -5.45
CA ASP A 87 11.97 16.53 -4.70
C ASP A 87 11.21 16.82 -3.40
N GLU A 88 9.88 16.77 -3.45
CA GLU A 88 9.04 17.04 -2.27
C GLU A 88 9.09 15.86 -1.28
N LEU A 89 9.15 14.62 -1.77
CA LEU A 89 9.36 13.43 -0.94
C LEU A 89 10.70 13.51 -0.19
N ASP A 90 11.76 13.91 -0.88
CA ASP A 90 13.10 14.06 -0.31
C ASP A 90 13.13 15.14 0.78
N LYS A 91 12.58 16.32 0.46
CA LYS A 91 12.48 17.45 1.39
C LYS A 91 11.70 17.10 2.67
N ASN A 92 10.66 16.27 2.55
CA ASN A 92 9.84 15.80 3.68
C ASN A 92 10.41 14.54 4.35
N ASN A 93 11.65 14.16 4.04
CA ASN A 93 12.33 12.98 4.58
C ASN A 93 11.54 11.67 4.39
N VAL A 94 10.77 11.55 3.29
CA VAL A 94 10.00 10.36 2.97
C VAL A 94 10.89 9.34 2.27
N ARG A 95 10.91 8.11 2.77
CA ARG A 95 11.52 6.96 2.09
C ARG A 95 10.50 6.37 1.12
N LEU A 96 10.91 6.13 -0.13
CA LEU A 96 10.09 5.40 -1.09
C LEU A 96 10.50 3.93 -1.14
N ASN A 97 9.53 3.05 -1.06
CA ASN A 97 9.66 1.61 -1.20
C ASN A 97 8.64 1.07 -2.22
N MET A 98 8.84 -0.14 -2.71
CA MET A 98 7.86 -0.83 -3.55
C MET A 98 7.78 -2.32 -3.20
N ILE A 99 6.59 -2.89 -3.37
CA ILE A 99 6.33 -4.33 -3.29
C ILE A 99 5.60 -4.81 -4.54
N GLY A 100 5.82 -6.06 -4.92
CA GLY A 100 5.24 -6.69 -6.10
C GLY A 100 6.27 -7.02 -7.18
N ASN A 101 5.79 -7.31 -8.40
CA ASN A 101 6.63 -7.81 -9.49
C ASN A 101 6.72 -6.79 -10.63
N LEU A 102 7.94 -6.30 -10.90
CA LEU A 102 8.20 -5.33 -11.97
C LEU A 102 8.51 -5.94 -13.33
N GLU A 103 8.57 -7.27 -13.48
CA GLU A 103 8.98 -7.91 -14.75
C GLU A 103 8.18 -7.44 -15.96
N LYS A 104 6.87 -7.28 -15.79
CA LYS A 104 5.96 -6.84 -16.86
C LYS A 104 5.99 -5.35 -17.15
N PHE A 105 6.67 -4.55 -16.32
CA PHE A 105 6.72 -3.10 -16.53
C PHE A 105 7.67 -2.70 -17.65
N PRO A 106 7.34 -1.67 -18.44
CA PRO A 106 8.28 -1.09 -19.41
C PRO A 106 9.57 -0.62 -18.71
N GLU A 107 10.72 -0.77 -19.37
CA GLU A 107 12.04 -0.41 -18.82
C GLU A 107 12.10 1.05 -18.33
N LYS A 108 11.46 1.97 -19.03
CA LYS A 108 11.37 3.39 -18.62
C LYS A 108 10.71 3.54 -17.23
N VAL A 109 9.68 2.74 -16.93
CA VAL A 109 8.99 2.76 -15.62
C VAL A 109 9.91 2.19 -14.55
N LYS A 110 10.50 1.02 -14.80
CA LYS A 110 11.45 0.37 -13.89
C LYS A 110 12.60 1.31 -13.53
N ASN A 111 13.29 1.85 -14.53
CA ASN A 111 14.43 2.73 -14.33
C ASN A 111 14.06 4.02 -13.57
N THR A 112 12.88 4.60 -13.85
CA THR A 112 12.41 5.77 -13.10
C THR A 112 12.14 5.41 -11.65
N LEU A 113 11.44 4.30 -11.39
CA LEU A 113 11.08 3.86 -10.04
C LEU A 113 12.34 3.55 -9.21
N VAL A 114 13.24 2.72 -9.76
CA VAL A 114 14.50 2.35 -9.10
C VAL A 114 15.34 3.60 -8.81
N GLY A 115 15.47 4.52 -9.77
CA GLY A 115 16.22 5.75 -9.57
C GLY A 115 15.66 6.64 -8.46
N VAL A 116 14.32 6.73 -8.32
CA VAL A 116 13.70 7.51 -7.23
C VAL A 116 13.85 6.77 -5.89
N ILE A 117 13.66 5.45 -5.85
CA ILE A 117 13.89 4.64 -4.64
C ILE A 117 15.33 4.80 -4.15
N ASP A 118 16.32 4.66 -5.04
CA ASP A 118 17.74 4.82 -4.70
C ASP A 118 18.06 6.21 -4.16
N ARG A 119 17.45 7.24 -4.75
CA ARG A 119 17.61 8.61 -4.27
C ARG A 119 17.08 8.78 -2.85
N LEU A 120 15.93 8.17 -2.53
CA LEU A 120 15.21 8.38 -1.27
C LEU A 120 15.52 7.33 -0.18
N LYS A 121 16.39 6.36 -0.45
CA LYS A 121 16.66 5.20 0.44
C LYS A 121 17.23 5.56 1.81
N HIS A 122 17.89 6.71 1.93
CA HIS A 122 18.50 7.17 3.19
C HIS A 122 17.55 8.03 4.04
N ASN A 123 16.37 8.37 3.52
CA ASN A 123 15.36 9.09 4.28
C ASN A 123 14.83 8.20 5.42
N THR A 124 14.56 8.82 6.56
CA THR A 124 14.26 8.14 7.84
C THR A 124 12.88 8.47 8.40
N GLY A 125 12.11 9.30 7.71
CA GLY A 125 10.73 9.64 8.07
C GLY A 125 9.72 8.58 7.61
N THR A 126 8.53 9.01 7.21
CA THR A 126 7.49 8.10 6.72
C THR A 126 7.98 7.28 5.52
N THR A 127 7.81 5.97 5.58
CA THR A 127 8.05 5.07 4.45
C THR A 127 6.78 4.92 3.62
N LEU A 128 6.78 5.47 2.39
CA LEU A 128 5.74 5.26 1.40
C LEU A 128 6.05 4.01 0.60
N THR A 129 5.22 2.98 0.70
CA THR A 129 5.32 1.75 -0.10
C THR A 129 4.26 1.72 -1.19
N LEU A 130 4.68 1.60 -2.44
CA LEU A 130 3.78 1.41 -3.57
C LEU A 130 3.67 -0.08 -3.90
N ALA A 131 2.47 -0.65 -3.79
CA ALA A 131 2.17 -2.00 -4.26
C ALA A 131 1.89 -1.95 -5.77
N LEU A 132 2.83 -2.46 -6.58
CA LEU A 132 2.87 -2.36 -8.04
C LEU A 132 2.96 -3.76 -8.66
N SER A 133 2.00 -4.10 -9.53
CA SER A 133 1.83 -5.47 -10.04
C SER A 133 1.84 -6.47 -8.87
N TYR A 134 1.12 -6.10 -7.82
CA TYR A 134 1.07 -6.82 -6.57
C TYR A 134 -0.22 -7.65 -6.46
N GLY A 135 -0.09 -8.84 -5.92
CA GLY A 135 -1.18 -9.68 -5.47
C GLY A 135 -0.68 -10.60 -4.35
N ALA A 136 -1.40 -10.64 -3.22
CA ALA A 136 -0.95 -11.39 -2.06
C ALA A 136 -0.81 -12.91 -2.32
N ARG A 137 -1.66 -13.47 -3.20
CA ARG A 137 -1.53 -14.88 -3.60
C ARG A 137 -0.24 -15.15 -4.37
N GLU A 138 0.18 -14.23 -5.23
CA GLU A 138 1.44 -14.32 -5.97
C GLU A 138 2.64 -14.13 -5.03
N GLU A 139 2.56 -13.18 -4.11
CA GLU A 139 3.57 -13.00 -3.06
C GLU A 139 3.77 -14.28 -2.24
N LEU A 140 2.68 -14.86 -1.71
CA LEU A 140 2.74 -16.11 -0.94
C LEU A 140 3.30 -17.27 -1.76
N LEU A 141 2.89 -17.41 -3.02
CA LEU A 141 3.44 -18.45 -3.90
C LEU A 141 4.95 -18.27 -4.12
N THR A 142 5.41 -17.04 -4.32
CA THR A 142 6.83 -16.71 -4.46
C THR A 142 7.60 -16.99 -3.17
N THR A 143 7.04 -16.64 -2.02
CA THR A 143 7.58 -16.92 -0.69
C THR A 143 7.74 -18.43 -0.46
N ILE A 144 6.69 -19.22 -0.73
CA ILE A 144 6.73 -20.68 -0.62
C ILE A 144 7.82 -21.28 -1.49
N LYS A 145 7.95 -20.82 -2.74
CA LYS A 145 9.00 -21.31 -3.66
C LYS A 145 10.40 -20.98 -3.14
N ARG A 146 10.65 -19.78 -2.62
CA ARG A 146 11.94 -19.37 -2.04
C ARG A 146 12.31 -20.24 -0.83
N ILE A 147 11.36 -20.47 0.08
CA ILE A 147 11.55 -21.33 1.25
C ILE A 147 11.83 -22.77 0.81
N ALA A 148 11.06 -23.32 -0.13
CA ALA A 148 11.28 -24.68 -0.66
C ALA A 148 12.68 -24.83 -1.30
N GLN A 149 13.15 -23.85 -2.05
CA GLN A 149 14.50 -23.83 -2.63
C GLN A 149 15.59 -23.84 -1.56
N GLN A 150 15.42 -23.08 -0.47
CA GLN A 150 16.38 -23.09 0.67
C GLN A 150 16.40 -24.44 1.38
N VAL A 151 15.24 -25.11 1.49
CA VAL A 151 15.17 -26.47 2.06
C VAL A 151 15.86 -27.47 1.15
N GLU A 152 15.60 -27.43 -0.16
CA GLU A 152 16.27 -28.28 -1.16
C GLU A 152 17.80 -28.09 -1.15
N GLN A 153 18.25 -26.85 -1.01
CA GLN A 153 19.67 -26.48 -0.91
C GLN A 153 20.28 -26.74 0.47
N GLN A 154 19.55 -27.34 1.41
CA GLN A 154 19.98 -27.62 2.80
C GLN A 154 20.37 -26.37 3.61
N GLN A 155 19.93 -25.18 3.20
CA GLN A 155 20.14 -23.92 3.89
C GLN A 155 19.11 -23.70 5.01
N LEU A 156 17.95 -24.35 4.92
CA LEU A 156 16.87 -24.29 5.89
C LEU A 156 16.34 -25.71 6.18
N LYS A 157 16.12 -26.05 7.45
CA LYS A 157 15.43 -27.29 7.82
C LYS A 157 13.91 -27.07 7.82
N VAL A 158 13.14 -28.09 7.40
CA VAL A 158 11.67 -28.02 7.38
C VAL A 158 11.11 -27.67 8.76
N ASP A 159 11.63 -28.25 9.83
CA ASP A 159 11.19 -28.00 11.20
C ASP A 159 11.50 -26.59 11.72
N ALA A 160 12.36 -25.85 11.04
CA ALA A 160 12.68 -24.46 11.38
C ALA A 160 11.73 -23.46 10.71
N ILE A 161 10.84 -23.90 9.81
CA ILE A 161 9.87 -23.04 9.16
C ILE A 161 8.81 -22.62 10.17
N ASN A 162 8.73 -21.31 10.42
CA ASN A 162 7.79 -20.66 11.32
C ASN A 162 7.29 -19.35 10.71
N GLU A 163 6.45 -18.59 11.43
CA GLU A 163 5.90 -17.32 10.96
C GLU A 163 7.00 -16.29 10.64
N ASP A 164 8.07 -16.23 11.41
CA ASP A 164 9.18 -15.30 11.20
C ASP A 164 9.92 -15.61 9.89
N ILE A 165 10.16 -16.89 9.59
CA ILE A 165 10.77 -17.32 8.33
C ILE A 165 9.87 -16.93 7.15
N ILE A 166 8.56 -17.12 7.26
CA ILE A 166 7.62 -16.69 6.22
C ILE A 166 7.71 -15.18 6.05
N GLN A 167 7.62 -14.40 7.13
CA GLN A 167 7.71 -12.94 7.10
C GLN A 167 8.99 -12.43 6.42
N GLN A 168 10.14 -13.05 6.70
CA GLN A 168 11.43 -12.70 6.10
C GLN A 168 11.50 -12.93 4.59
N HIS A 169 10.61 -13.77 4.04
CA HIS A 169 10.58 -14.09 2.60
C HIS A 169 9.46 -13.37 1.84
N LEU A 170 8.56 -12.66 2.54
CA LEU A 170 7.55 -11.81 1.91
C LEU A 170 8.19 -10.58 1.23
N TYR A 171 7.46 -9.95 0.32
CA TYR A 171 7.87 -8.66 -0.25
C TYR A 171 7.90 -7.54 0.81
N THR A 172 7.20 -7.75 1.91
CA THR A 172 7.05 -6.83 3.05
C THR A 172 7.98 -7.17 4.22
N CYS A 173 9.07 -7.91 4.00
CA CYS A 173 9.97 -8.36 5.08
C CYS A 173 10.51 -7.22 5.96
N ASP A 174 10.69 -6.04 5.40
CA ASP A 174 11.18 -4.84 6.10
C ASP A 174 10.04 -3.93 6.62
N LEU A 175 8.79 -4.37 6.57
CA LEU A 175 7.63 -3.61 7.02
C LEU A 175 6.93 -4.32 8.18
N PRO A 176 6.39 -3.59 9.16
CA PRO A 176 5.52 -4.17 10.17
C PRO A 176 4.19 -4.62 9.56
N ASN A 177 3.45 -5.45 10.31
CA ASN A 177 2.08 -5.81 9.93
C ASN A 177 1.19 -4.57 9.87
N VAL A 178 0.14 -4.62 9.04
CA VAL A 178 -0.80 -3.52 8.88
C VAL A 178 -1.68 -3.39 10.12
N ASP A 179 -1.81 -2.18 10.64
CA ASP A 179 -2.73 -1.88 11.74
C ASP A 179 -4.11 -1.46 11.26
N LEU A 180 -4.15 -0.63 10.23
CA LEU A 180 -5.39 -0.11 9.63
C LEU A 180 -5.35 -0.25 8.12
N LEU A 181 -6.33 -0.96 7.56
CA LEU A 181 -6.59 -0.99 6.12
C LEU A 181 -7.84 -0.18 5.80
N ILE A 182 -7.68 0.83 4.95
CA ILE A 182 -8.78 1.65 4.42
C ILE A 182 -9.09 1.21 2.99
N ARG A 183 -10.38 1.04 2.66
CA ARG A 183 -10.84 0.93 1.29
C ARG A 183 -11.93 1.93 0.98
N THR A 184 -11.74 2.67 -0.12
CA THR A 184 -12.69 3.67 -0.64
C THR A 184 -13.69 3.05 -1.61
N SER A 185 -14.78 3.78 -1.89
CA SER A 185 -15.77 3.54 -2.94
C SER A 185 -16.86 2.49 -2.64
N GLY A 186 -17.16 2.21 -1.36
CA GLY A 186 -18.28 1.37 -0.96
C GLY A 186 -18.14 -0.13 -1.29
N GLU A 187 -16.90 -0.61 -1.44
CA GLU A 187 -16.62 -2.00 -1.76
C GLU A 187 -16.07 -2.74 -0.53
N TYR A 188 -16.74 -3.77 -0.07
CA TYR A 188 -16.44 -4.50 1.17
C TYR A 188 -15.64 -5.78 0.88
N ARG A 189 -14.43 -5.64 0.33
CA ARG A 189 -13.47 -6.71 0.03
C ARG A 189 -12.06 -6.18 0.01
N ILE A 190 -11.07 -7.05 0.19
CA ILE A 190 -9.63 -6.69 0.21
C ILE A 190 -8.93 -6.91 -1.14
N SER A 191 -9.57 -7.54 -2.09
CA SER A 191 -9.11 -7.71 -3.50
C SER A 191 -7.68 -8.20 -3.62
N ASN A 192 -7.34 -9.30 -2.91
CA ASN A 192 -6.01 -9.91 -2.95
C ASN A 192 -4.88 -8.97 -2.49
N PHE A 193 -5.17 -8.05 -1.56
CA PHE A 193 -4.19 -7.11 -1.00
C PHE A 193 -3.74 -7.53 0.39
N LEU A 194 -2.43 -7.70 0.59
CA LEU A 194 -1.73 -7.89 1.87
C LEU A 194 -2.35 -8.98 2.79
N LEU A 195 -2.74 -10.17 2.24
CA LEU A 195 -3.45 -11.22 3.00
C LEU A 195 -2.78 -11.63 4.30
N TRP A 196 -1.46 -11.82 4.30
CA TRP A 196 -0.69 -12.17 5.48
C TRP A 196 -0.61 -11.02 6.47
N GLN A 197 -0.29 -9.83 5.97
CA GLN A 197 0.03 -8.64 6.76
C GLN A 197 -1.19 -8.02 7.44
N ILE A 198 -2.42 -8.28 6.93
CA ILE A 198 -3.67 -7.74 7.48
C ILE A 198 -4.41 -8.72 8.41
N ALA A 199 -3.79 -9.84 8.78
CA ALA A 199 -4.45 -10.88 9.59
C ALA A 199 -5.13 -10.35 10.85
N TYR A 200 -4.57 -9.30 11.47
CA TYR A 200 -5.09 -8.60 12.66
C TYR A 200 -5.31 -7.11 12.43
N ALA A 201 -5.38 -6.66 11.18
CA ALA A 201 -5.64 -5.27 10.87
C ALA A 201 -7.09 -4.88 11.14
N GLU A 202 -7.29 -3.65 11.61
CA GLU A 202 -8.61 -3.03 11.59
C GLU A 202 -8.99 -2.64 10.16
N LEU A 203 -10.23 -2.93 9.76
CA LEU A 203 -10.71 -2.63 8.41
C LEU A 203 -11.68 -1.45 8.47
N TYR A 204 -11.46 -0.46 7.61
CA TYR A 204 -12.35 0.69 7.45
C TYR A 204 -12.78 0.82 5.99
N PHE A 205 -14.07 0.78 5.75
CA PHE A 205 -14.69 0.92 4.43
C PHE A 205 -15.46 2.23 4.36
N THR A 206 -15.33 2.97 3.25
CA THR A 206 -16.05 4.22 3.03
C THR A 206 -16.61 4.29 1.62
N ASP A 207 -17.79 4.91 1.46
CA ASP A 207 -18.44 5.12 0.17
C ASP A 207 -17.76 6.21 -0.68
N VAL A 208 -16.91 7.01 -0.07
CA VAL A 208 -16.17 8.09 -0.74
C VAL A 208 -15.30 7.52 -1.84
N LEU A 209 -15.38 8.07 -3.05
CA LEU A 209 -14.50 7.70 -4.15
C LEU A 209 -13.09 8.26 -3.93
N TRP A 210 -12.05 7.51 -4.29
CA TRP A 210 -10.67 7.90 -4.01
C TRP A 210 -10.30 9.36 -4.41
N PRO A 211 -10.70 9.89 -5.60
CA PRO A 211 -10.40 11.28 -5.95
C PRO A 211 -11.01 12.34 -5.03
N ASP A 212 -12.08 11.98 -4.28
CA ASP A 212 -12.75 12.86 -3.32
C ASP A 212 -12.32 12.57 -1.87
N PHE A 213 -11.42 11.60 -1.65
CA PHE A 213 -10.90 11.26 -0.34
C PHE A 213 -9.89 12.31 0.13
N THR A 214 -10.22 13.00 1.22
CA THR A 214 -9.47 14.14 1.78
C THR A 214 -8.90 13.81 3.15
N LYS A 215 -8.09 14.73 3.72
CA LYS A 215 -7.60 14.67 5.11
C LYS A 215 -8.75 14.42 6.10
N LYS A 216 -9.92 15.05 5.93
CA LYS A 216 -11.09 14.86 6.79
C LYS A 216 -11.57 13.40 6.80
N HIS A 217 -11.65 12.75 5.63
CA HIS A 217 -12.08 11.34 5.56
C HIS A 217 -11.03 10.40 6.16
N LEU A 218 -9.74 10.75 6.08
CA LEU A 218 -8.68 10.03 6.76
C LEU A 218 -8.82 10.15 8.28
N GLU A 219 -9.10 11.35 8.79
CA GLU A 219 -9.36 11.59 10.22
C GLU A 219 -10.56 10.78 10.72
N GLU A 220 -11.66 10.70 9.95
CA GLU A 220 -12.81 9.87 10.28
C GLU A 220 -12.41 8.38 10.42
N ALA A 221 -11.57 7.87 9.53
CA ALA A 221 -11.04 6.50 9.61
C ALA A 221 -10.13 6.30 10.84
N LEU A 222 -9.27 7.28 11.15
CA LEU A 222 -8.37 7.25 12.31
C LEU A 222 -9.15 7.35 13.64
N ILE A 223 -10.19 8.19 13.71
CA ILE A 223 -11.10 8.23 14.86
C ILE A 223 -11.80 6.89 15.05
N SER A 224 -12.26 6.24 13.97
CA SER A 224 -12.81 4.89 14.04
C SER A 224 -11.80 3.88 14.56
N TYR A 225 -10.54 3.96 14.09
CA TYR A 225 -9.45 3.09 14.51
C TYR A 225 -9.11 3.24 16.00
N GLN A 226 -8.92 4.47 16.47
CA GLN A 226 -8.54 4.70 17.89
C GLN A 226 -9.59 4.20 18.88
N ASN A 227 -10.88 4.16 18.48
CA ASN A 227 -11.98 3.72 19.33
C ASN A 227 -12.15 2.19 19.35
N ARG A 228 -11.32 1.45 18.60
CA ARG A 228 -11.37 -0.01 18.56
C ARG A 228 -10.35 -0.63 19.51
N GLU A 229 -10.79 -1.66 20.22
CA GLU A 229 -9.95 -2.47 21.07
C GLU A 229 -9.35 -3.63 20.27
N ARG A 230 -8.02 -3.62 20.10
CA ARG A 230 -7.28 -4.69 19.39
C ARG A 230 -6.92 -5.80 20.41
N ARG A 231 -7.64 -6.91 20.37
CA ARG A 231 -7.56 -7.95 21.39
C ARG A 231 -6.53 -9.04 21.11
N PHE A 232 -6.15 -9.29 19.86
CA PHE A 232 -5.23 -10.35 19.46
C PHE A 232 -5.54 -11.70 20.10
N GLY A 233 -6.83 -12.07 20.14
CA GLY A 233 -7.32 -13.30 20.78
C GLY A 233 -7.48 -13.25 22.31
N LYS A 234 -7.14 -12.13 22.98
CA LYS A 234 -7.34 -11.91 24.42
C LYS A 234 -8.74 -11.39 24.72
N ILE A 235 -9.17 -11.48 25.97
CA ILE A 235 -10.36 -10.78 26.46
C ILE A 235 -9.98 -9.37 26.97
N SER A 236 -10.97 -8.44 27.04
CA SER A 236 -10.71 -7.03 27.39
C SER A 236 -9.98 -6.86 28.73
N GLU A 237 -10.27 -7.74 29.72
CA GLU A 237 -9.66 -7.72 31.04
C GLU A 237 -8.16 -8.07 31.03
N GLN A 238 -7.65 -8.69 29.96
CA GLN A 238 -6.25 -9.09 29.77
C GLN A 238 -5.41 -8.02 29.04
N LEU A 239 -6.03 -6.92 28.66
CA LEU A 239 -5.37 -5.82 27.95
C LEU A 239 -4.93 -4.67 28.87
N LYS A 240 -5.09 -4.83 30.18
CA LYS A 240 -4.71 -3.85 31.22
C LYS A 240 -3.24 -3.98 31.59
#